data_dc989153ed26f7349e2972ba1a774b36
#
_entry.id   dc989153ed26f7349e2972ba1a774b36
#
_cell.length_a   1.000
_cell.length_b   1.000
_cell.length_c   1.000
_cell.angle_alpha   90.00
_cell.angle_beta   90.00
_cell.angle_gamma   90.00
#
_symmetry.space_group_name_H-M   'P 1'
#
loop_
_entity.id
_entity.type
_entity.pdbx_description
1 polymer ?
#
loop_
_entity_poly.entity_id
_entity_poly.type
_entity_poly.pdbx_seq_one_letter_code
_entity_poly.pdbx_strand_id
1 'polypeptide(L)'
;MFIPLLGIDWIGAVLWAIFMLCFAFVCVYGSFYDWWDAAEVCEATLIGIVCIGINLWRASFLHHPYISFRAMKNRNVLRATGIYFVFFMLIATEHVFEHSYAANILGFDDTNLIDLNWYVLAGIVAGCAFTYFTFARRKWRYKTMTAIGFALAAAYLAYFYFVMDYGIEKEMLFIPLFFRGAASVIISIVFLTSIVQSGLPF
;
A
#
# COMPACT_ATOMS: atom_id res chain seq x y z
N MET A 1 -28.64 -14.89 -9.70
CA MET A 1 -27.58 -13.87 -9.61
C MET A 1 -26.45 -14.26 -8.61
N PHE A 2 -26.14 -15.58 -8.42
CA PHE A 2 -25.14 -16.10 -7.48
C PHE A 2 -23.92 -16.75 -8.17
N ILE A 3 -23.77 -16.57 -9.47
CA ILE A 3 -22.76 -17.22 -10.30
C ILE A 3 -21.34 -16.65 -10.16
N PRO A 4 -21.09 -15.37 -9.79
CA PRO A 4 -19.73 -14.83 -9.76
C PRO A 4 -18.83 -15.43 -8.66
N LEU A 5 -19.40 -15.91 -7.55
CA LEU A 5 -18.59 -16.49 -6.45
C LEU A 5 -18.06 -17.89 -6.75
N LEU A 6 -18.72 -18.67 -7.62
CA LEU A 6 -18.29 -20.01 -8.03
C LEU A 6 -17.12 -19.98 -9.04
N GLY A 7 -16.89 -18.85 -9.68
CA GLY A 7 -15.78 -18.66 -10.63
C GLY A 7 -14.47 -18.19 -10.01
N ILE A 8 -14.45 -17.93 -8.68
CA ILE A 8 -13.25 -17.46 -7.99
C ILE A 8 -12.36 -18.65 -7.62
N ASP A 9 -11.08 -18.55 -7.91
CA ASP A 9 -10.07 -19.51 -7.46
C ASP A 9 -9.77 -19.34 -5.96
N TRP A 10 -10.65 -19.91 -5.13
CA TRP A 10 -10.52 -19.84 -3.65
C TRP A 10 -9.22 -20.51 -3.16
N ILE A 11 -8.81 -21.58 -3.78
CA ILE A 11 -7.57 -22.29 -3.42
C ILE A 11 -6.38 -21.37 -3.71
N GLY A 12 -6.35 -20.72 -4.86
CA GLY A 12 -5.32 -19.74 -5.19
C GLY A 12 -5.32 -18.57 -4.20
N ALA A 13 -6.49 -18.06 -3.81
CA ALA A 13 -6.60 -16.98 -2.83
C ALA A 13 -6.04 -17.39 -1.45
N VAL A 14 -6.35 -18.59 -0.97
CA VAL A 14 -5.84 -19.12 0.31
C VAL A 14 -4.31 -19.32 0.24
N LEU A 15 -3.78 -19.89 -0.84
CA LEU A 15 -2.34 -20.07 -1.01
C LEU A 15 -1.60 -18.71 -1.03
N TRP A 16 -2.18 -17.69 -1.68
CA TRP A 16 -1.63 -16.33 -1.63
C TRP A 16 -1.67 -15.74 -0.24
N ALA A 17 -2.77 -15.94 0.52
CA ALA A 17 -2.89 -15.46 1.89
C ALA A 17 -1.83 -16.10 2.80
N ILE A 18 -1.64 -17.41 2.71
CA ILE A 18 -0.60 -18.13 3.48
C ILE A 18 0.80 -17.61 3.10
N PHE A 19 1.09 -17.47 1.80
CA PHE A 19 2.37 -16.92 1.35
C PHE A 19 2.61 -15.52 1.93
N MET A 20 1.62 -14.63 1.86
CA MET A 20 1.74 -13.26 2.38
C MET A 20 1.93 -13.23 3.91
N LEU A 21 1.25 -14.11 4.65
CA LEU A 21 1.44 -14.23 6.09
C LEU A 21 2.85 -14.71 6.45
N CYS A 22 3.35 -15.75 5.77
CA CYS A 22 4.71 -16.23 5.98
C CYS A 22 5.74 -15.16 5.61
N PHE A 23 5.56 -14.47 4.49
CA PHE A 23 6.44 -13.37 4.07
C PHE A 23 6.44 -12.22 5.07
N ALA A 24 5.27 -11.80 5.55
CA ALA A 24 5.14 -10.77 6.57
C ALA A 24 5.81 -11.19 7.88
N PHE A 25 5.63 -12.45 8.31
CA PHE A 25 6.29 -12.98 9.50
C PHE A 25 7.82 -12.90 9.37
N VAL A 26 8.38 -13.37 8.27
CA VAL A 26 9.83 -13.32 8.02
C VAL A 26 10.35 -11.87 8.01
N CYS A 27 9.63 -10.94 7.37
CA CYS A 27 10.04 -9.54 7.30
C CYS A 27 9.99 -8.82 8.65
N VAL A 28 8.96 -9.11 9.47
CA VAL A 28 8.74 -8.41 10.75
C VAL A 28 9.59 -9.02 11.87
N TYR A 29 9.60 -10.34 11.94
CA TYR A 29 10.22 -11.05 13.05
C TYR A 29 11.60 -11.62 12.73
N GLY A 30 12.05 -11.59 11.47
CA GLY A 30 13.36 -12.14 11.08
C GLY A 30 14.51 -11.60 11.89
N SER A 31 14.56 -10.29 12.14
CA SER A 31 15.61 -9.66 12.95
C SER A 31 15.51 -10.02 14.43
N PHE A 32 14.34 -10.34 14.95
CA PHE A 32 14.14 -10.76 16.34
C PHE A 32 14.60 -12.20 16.58
N TYR A 33 14.48 -13.07 15.57
CA TYR A 33 14.83 -14.48 15.61
C TYR A 33 16.19 -14.79 14.97
N ASP A 34 17.07 -13.80 14.79
CA ASP A 34 18.37 -13.95 14.13
C ASP A 34 18.29 -14.59 12.72
N TRP A 35 17.21 -14.26 11.98
CA TRP A 35 16.96 -14.67 10.60
C TRP A 35 16.97 -16.21 10.43
N TRP A 36 17.93 -16.72 9.65
CA TRP A 36 17.99 -18.12 9.22
C TRP A 36 18.49 -19.09 10.30
N ASP A 37 18.95 -18.60 11.43
CA ASP A 37 19.41 -19.45 12.54
C ASP A 37 18.26 -19.99 13.38
N ALA A 38 17.07 -19.39 13.27
CA ALA A 38 15.86 -19.87 13.93
C ALA A 38 15.05 -20.84 13.06
N ALA A 39 14.60 -21.92 13.65
CA ALA A 39 13.79 -22.93 12.94
C ALA A 39 12.47 -22.35 12.44
N GLU A 40 11.83 -21.47 13.22
CA GLU A 40 10.54 -20.85 12.92
C GLU A 40 10.60 -19.99 11.64
N VAL A 41 11.68 -19.24 11.43
CA VAL A 41 11.87 -18.43 10.24
C VAL A 41 12.15 -19.30 9.02
N CYS A 42 12.94 -20.37 9.19
CA CYS A 42 13.20 -21.34 8.13
C CYS A 42 11.91 -22.05 7.71
N GLU A 43 11.10 -22.52 8.65
CA GLU A 43 9.82 -23.19 8.40
C GLU A 43 8.84 -22.25 7.68
N ALA A 44 8.68 -21.01 8.17
CA ALA A 44 7.81 -20.03 7.54
C ALA A 44 8.26 -19.73 6.09
N THR A 45 9.56 -19.60 5.87
CA THR A 45 10.11 -19.37 4.53
C THR A 45 9.84 -20.55 3.60
N LEU A 46 10.06 -21.77 4.08
CA LEU A 46 9.83 -22.99 3.31
C LEU A 46 8.36 -23.14 2.94
N ILE A 47 7.45 -22.94 3.91
CA ILE A 47 6.00 -22.95 3.66
C ILE A 47 5.62 -21.88 2.63
N GLY A 48 6.16 -20.66 2.76
CA GLY A 48 5.92 -19.57 1.81
C GLY A 48 6.36 -19.93 0.39
N ILE A 49 7.57 -20.47 0.23
CA ILE A 49 8.11 -20.88 -1.08
C ILE A 49 7.27 -22.01 -1.69
N VAL A 50 6.86 -22.98 -0.90
CA VAL A 50 6.00 -24.08 -1.38
C VAL A 50 4.64 -23.56 -1.82
N CYS A 51 4.01 -22.69 -1.00
CA CYS A 51 2.70 -22.11 -1.34
C CYS A 51 2.75 -21.28 -2.61
N ILE A 52 3.77 -20.41 -2.79
CA ILE A 52 3.90 -19.64 -4.03
C ILE A 52 4.21 -20.53 -5.22
N GLY A 53 5.05 -21.57 -5.06
CA GLY A 53 5.37 -22.54 -6.10
C GLY A 53 4.13 -23.28 -6.61
N ILE A 54 3.30 -23.79 -5.69
CA ILE A 54 2.02 -24.45 -6.01
C ILE A 54 1.08 -23.46 -6.70
N ASN A 55 1.01 -22.23 -6.24
CA ASN A 55 0.14 -21.21 -6.81
C ASN A 55 0.56 -20.82 -8.23
N LEU A 56 1.85 -20.63 -8.49
CA LEU A 56 2.40 -20.36 -9.82
C LEU A 56 2.16 -21.54 -10.78
N TRP A 57 2.38 -22.76 -10.30
CA TRP A 57 2.10 -23.95 -11.07
C TRP A 57 0.60 -24.04 -11.44
N ARG A 58 -0.30 -23.88 -10.49
CA ARG A 58 -1.75 -23.84 -10.74
C ARG A 58 -2.14 -22.73 -11.71
N ALA A 59 -1.60 -21.52 -11.56
CA ALA A 59 -1.89 -20.38 -12.42
C ALA A 59 -1.54 -20.64 -13.90
N SER A 60 -0.60 -21.56 -14.16
CA SER A 60 -0.24 -21.95 -15.53
C SER A 60 -1.30 -22.81 -16.22
N PHE A 61 -2.10 -23.55 -15.47
CA PHE A 61 -3.12 -24.46 -16.00
C PHE A 61 -4.56 -23.93 -15.91
N LEU A 62 -4.83 -23.01 -15.00
CA LEU A 62 -6.18 -22.45 -14.83
C LEU A 62 -6.47 -21.37 -15.89
N HIS A 63 -7.71 -21.41 -16.41
CA HIS A 63 -8.21 -20.35 -17.31
C HIS A 63 -8.44 -19.01 -16.59
N HIS A 64 -8.84 -19.07 -15.31
CA HIS A 64 -9.12 -17.91 -14.47
C HIS A 64 -8.40 -18.04 -13.12
N PRO A 65 -7.05 -17.87 -13.08
CA PRO A 65 -6.30 -17.89 -11.84
C PRO A 65 -6.63 -16.64 -11.00
N TYR A 66 -6.47 -16.73 -9.67
CA TYR A 66 -6.69 -15.61 -8.77
C TYR A 66 -5.84 -14.39 -9.14
N ILE A 67 -4.58 -14.59 -9.48
CA ILE A 67 -3.70 -13.56 -10.07
C ILE A 67 -3.27 -14.00 -11.47
N SER A 68 -3.65 -13.22 -12.47
CA SER A 68 -3.29 -13.48 -13.87
C SER A 68 -1.98 -12.77 -14.23
N PHE A 69 -0.91 -13.53 -14.41
CA PHE A 69 0.37 -12.99 -14.89
C PHE A 69 0.34 -12.54 -16.36
N ARG A 70 -0.72 -12.88 -17.11
CA ARG A 70 -0.91 -12.38 -18.49
C ARG A 70 -1.02 -10.86 -18.54
N ALA A 71 -1.64 -10.26 -17.52
CA ALA A 71 -1.74 -8.81 -17.42
C ALA A 71 -0.36 -8.14 -17.30
N MET A 72 0.59 -8.79 -16.63
CA MET A 72 1.97 -8.28 -16.45
C MET A 72 2.79 -8.28 -17.75
N LYS A 73 2.38 -9.00 -18.81
CA LYS A 73 3.01 -8.90 -20.14
C LYS A 73 2.75 -7.54 -20.81
N ASN A 74 1.71 -6.82 -20.40
CA ASN A 74 1.45 -5.49 -20.91
C ASN A 74 2.44 -4.49 -20.28
N ARG A 75 3.29 -3.87 -21.11
CA ARG A 75 4.31 -2.91 -20.67
C ARG A 75 3.73 -1.72 -19.88
N ASN A 76 2.50 -1.30 -20.18
CA ASN A 76 1.85 -0.20 -19.49
C ASN A 76 1.43 -0.62 -18.07
N VAL A 77 0.91 -1.84 -17.90
CA VAL A 77 0.58 -2.41 -16.59
C VAL A 77 1.85 -2.57 -15.76
N LEU A 78 2.90 -3.12 -16.33
CA LEU A 78 4.17 -3.33 -15.64
C LEU A 78 4.78 -2.00 -15.17
N ARG A 79 4.77 -0.96 -16.02
CA ARG A 79 5.25 0.38 -15.66
C ARG A 79 4.40 1.00 -14.55
N ALA A 80 3.08 0.94 -14.67
CA ALA A 80 2.17 1.48 -13.66
C ALA A 80 2.35 0.78 -12.30
N THR A 81 2.44 -0.55 -12.30
CA THR A 81 2.69 -1.35 -11.10
C THR A 81 4.05 -1.02 -10.48
N GLY A 82 5.10 -0.87 -11.30
CA GLY A 82 6.43 -0.50 -10.83
C GLY A 82 6.47 0.87 -10.16
N ILE A 83 5.85 1.88 -10.78
CA ILE A 83 5.75 3.24 -10.19
C ILE A 83 4.94 3.20 -8.89
N TYR A 84 3.82 2.46 -8.88
CA TYR A 84 3.00 2.30 -7.68
C TYR A 84 3.76 1.61 -6.55
N PHE A 85 4.54 0.58 -6.85
CA PHE A 85 5.36 -0.12 -5.88
C PHE A 85 6.42 0.81 -5.25
N VAL A 86 7.14 1.58 -6.07
CA VAL A 86 8.12 2.56 -5.59
C VAL A 86 7.45 3.62 -4.70
N PHE A 87 6.30 4.12 -5.13
CA PHE A 87 5.55 5.08 -4.34
C PHE A 87 5.08 4.49 -2.99
N PHE A 88 4.62 3.25 -2.98
CA PHE A 88 4.21 2.56 -1.76
C PHE A 88 5.37 2.35 -0.79
N MET A 89 6.56 2.00 -1.31
CA MET A 89 7.78 1.89 -0.51
C MET A 89 8.17 3.23 0.13
N LEU A 90 8.08 4.33 -0.63
CA LEU A 90 8.36 5.67 -0.10
C LEU A 90 7.40 6.03 1.05
N ILE A 91 6.09 5.82 0.89
CA ILE A 91 5.11 6.09 1.96
C ILE A 91 5.36 5.22 3.19
N ALA A 92 5.70 3.94 3.00
CA ALA A 92 5.99 3.05 4.13
C ALA A 92 7.22 3.54 4.93
N THR A 93 8.27 3.99 4.23
CA THR A 93 9.47 4.55 4.86
C THR A 93 9.16 5.83 5.63
N GLU A 94 8.35 6.71 5.06
CA GLU A 94 7.91 7.96 5.70
C GLU A 94 7.14 7.68 6.99
N HIS A 95 6.28 6.69 7.02
CA HIS A 95 5.53 6.32 8.21
C HIS A 95 6.46 5.89 9.37
N VAL A 96 7.47 5.08 9.07
CA VAL A 96 8.46 4.66 10.07
C VAL A 96 9.23 5.86 10.60
N PHE A 97 9.62 6.77 9.72
CA PHE A 97 10.35 7.98 10.08
C PHE A 97 9.51 8.91 10.96
N GLU A 98 8.26 9.17 10.61
CA GLU A 98 7.34 9.98 11.42
C GLU A 98 7.13 9.41 12.82
N HIS A 99 6.89 8.10 12.90
CA HIS A 99 6.71 7.43 14.17
C HIS A 99 7.97 7.53 15.04
N SER A 100 9.13 7.29 14.45
CA SER A 100 10.43 7.40 15.16
C SER A 100 10.70 8.84 15.62
N TYR A 101 10.38 9.82 14.80
CA TYR A 101 10.49 11.24 15.15
C TYR A 101 9.57 11.62 16.31
N ALA A 102 8.30 11.25 16.23
CA ALA A 102 7.32 11.56 17.27
C ALA A 102 7.64 10.87 18.60
N ALA A 103 8.06 9.61 18.57
CA ALA A 103 8.39 8.85 19.77
C ALA A 103 9.74 9.28 20.41
N ASN A 104 10.80 9.40 19.59
CA ASN A 104 12.16 9.56 20.13
C ASN A 104 12.58 11.03 20.29
N ILE A 105 12.06 11.93 19.47
CA ILE A 105 12.45 13.35 19.47
C ILE A 105 11.42 14.20 20.19
N LEU A 106 10.13 14.01 19.90
CA LEU A 106 9.07 14.75 20.56
C LEU A 106 8.65 14.13 21.90
N GLY A 107 9.05 12.88 22.17
CA GLY A 107 8.72 12.17 23.42
C GLY A 107 7.22 11.89 23.58
N PHE A 108 6.49 11.70 22.48
CA PHE A 108 5.05 11.43 22.55
C PHE A 108 4.80 10.02 23.07
N ASP A 109 3.86 9.93 24.03
CA ASP A 109 3.36 8.64 24.53
C ASP A 109 2.56 7.90 23.46
N ASP A 110 2.37 6.60 23.64
CA ASP A 110 1.61 5.72 22.73
C ASP A 110 0.21 6.26 22.42
N THR A 111 -0.45 6.90 23.39
CA THR A 111 -1.77 7.52 23.21
C THR A 111 -1.71 8.69 22.22
N ASN A 112 -0.69 9.52 22.31
CA ASN A 112 -0.46 10.63 21.37
C ASN A 112 -0.10 10.15 19.97
N LEU A 113 0.65 9.04 19.86
CA LEU A 113 0.97 8.40 18.58
C LEU A 113 -0.28 7.83 17.90
N ILE A 114 -1.20 7.24 18.66
CA ILE A 114 -2.49 6.76 18.15
C ILE A 114 -3.32 7.93 17.59
N ASP A 115 -3.33 9.06 18.28
CA ASP A 115 -4.07 10.24 17.83
C ASP A 115 -3.55 10.81 16.49
N LEU A 116 -2.24 10.69 16.22
CA LEU A 116 -1.69 11.08 14.92
C LEU A 116 -2.28 10.26 13.76
N ASN A 117 -2.64 9.02 14.00
CA ASN A 117 -3.29 8.18 13.00
C ASN A 117 -4.69 8.69 12.62
N TRP A 118 -5.38 9.37 13.54
CA TRP A 118 -6.68 10.00 13.24
C TRP A 118 -6.52 11.14 12.25
N TYR A 119 -5.42 11.89 12.29
CA TYR A 119 -5.14 12.96 11.33
C TYR A 119 -4.94 12.38 9.92
N VAL A 120 -4.19 11.27 9.83
CA VAL A 120 -4.02 10.55 8.57
C VAL A 120 -5.34 10.00 8.06
N LEU A 121 -6.16 9.41 8.95
CA LEU A 121 -7.47 8.87 8.59
C LEU A 121 -8.41 9.96 8.05
N ALA A 122 -8.42 11.14 8.67
CA ALA A 122 -9.18 12.29 8.15
C ALA A 122 -8.76 12.65 6.72
N GLY A 123 -7.45 12.67 6.44
CA GLY A 123 -6.89 12.86 5.10
C GLY A 123 -7.34 11.77 4.11
N ILE A 124 -7.32 10.50 4.54
CA ILE A 124 -7.79 9.35 3.75
C ILE A 124 -9.26 9.54 3.36
N VAL A 125 -10.13 9.84 4.32
CA VAL A 125 -11.56 10.03 4.08
C VAL A 125 -11.81 11.21 3.13
N ALA A 126 -11.13 12.34 3.34
CA ALA A 126 -11.22 13.51 2.46
C ALA A 126 -10.72 13.19 1.04
N GLY A 127 -9.60 12.47 0.92
CA GLY A 127 -9.04 12.02 -0.35
C GLY A 127 -9.98 11.07 -1.11
N CYS A 128 -10.61 10.12 -0.41
CA CYS A 128 -11.63 9.25 -0.99
C CYS A 128 -12.83 10.05 -1.53
N ALA A 129 -13.38 10.95 -0.71
CA ALA A 129 -14.51 11.79 -1.10
C ALA A 129 -14.17 12.67 -2.31
N PHE A 130 -13.00 13.31 -2.30
CA PHE A 130 -12.51 14.12 -3.41
C PHE A 130 -12.35 13.31 -4.69
N THR A 131 -11.74 12.12 -4.61
CA THR A 131 -11.54 11.23 -5.76
C THR A 131 -12.87 10.76 -6.33
N TYR A 132 -13.79 10.33 -5.45
CA TYR A 132 -15.13 9.94 -5.88
C TYR A 132 -15.85 11.08 -6.61
N PHE A 133 -15.87 12.28 -6.03
CA PHE A 133 -16.54 13.44 -6.62
C PHE A 133 -15.94 13.82 -7.98
N THR A 134 -14.62 13.83 -8.11
CA THR A 134 -13.93 14.21 -9.33
C THR A 134 -14.10 13.18 -10.45
N PHE A 135 -14.06 11.89 -10.15
CA PHE A 135 -14.30 10.84 -11.15
C PHE A 135 -15.78 10.71 -11.50
N ALA A 136 -16.68 10.69 -10.51
CA ALA A 136 -18.10 10.49 -10.76
C ALA A 136 -18.78 11.70 -11.41
N ARG A 137 -18.43 12.93 -10.97
CA ARG A 137 -19.10 14.16 -11.42
C ARG A 137 -18.34 14.89 -12.52
N ARG A 138 -17.03 15.04 -12.40
CA ARG A 138 -16.23 15.89 -13.30
C ARG A 138 -15.48 15.12 -14.39
N LYS A 139 -15.42 13.79 -14.32
CA LYS A 139 -14.73 12.91 -15.28
C LYS A 139 -13.30 13.38 -15.58
N TRP A 140 -12.57 13.75 -14.55
CA TRP A 140 -11.19 14.21 -14.70
C TRP A 140 -10.30 13.10 -15.24
N ARG A 141 -9.23 13.52 -15.96
CA ARG A 141 -8.28 12.56 -16.51
C ARG A 141 -7.39 12.00 -15.41
N TYR A 142 -7.03 10.73 -15.51
CA TYR A 142 -6.12 10.06 -14.57
C TYR A 142 -4.82 10.85 -14.36
N LYS A 143 -4.24 11.43 -15.44
CA LYS A 143 -3.01 12.26 -15.39
C LYS A 143 -3.15 13.44 -14.43
N THR A 144 -4.29 14.11 -14.44
CA THR A 144 -4.54 15.27 -13.56
C THR A 144 -4.65 14.84 -12.10
N MET A 145 -5.34 13.73 -11.84
CA MET A 145 -5.48 13.19 -10.50
C MET A 145 -4.15 12.69 -9.94
N THR A 146 -3.34 12.02 -10.78
CA THR A 146 -1.98 11.63 -10.42
C THR A 146 -1.13 12.84 -10.05
N ALA A 147 -1.18 13.91 -10.86
CA ALA A 147 -0.43 15.14 -10.60
C ALA A 147 -0.84 15.79 -9.27
N ILE A 148 -2.14 15.81 -8.95
CA ILE A 148 -2.65 16.33 -7.67
C ILE A 148 -2.15 15.47 -6.51
N GLY A 149 -2.21 14.14 -6.63
CA GLY A 149 -1.73 13.23 -5.60
C GLY A 149 -0.24 13.43 -5.29
N PHE A 150 0.60 13.50 -6.35
CA PHE A 150 2.04 13.78 -6.16
C PHE A 150 2.32 15.19 -5.66
N ALA A 151 1.53 16.20 -6.05
CA ALA A 151 1.66 17.56 -5.53
C ALA A 151 1.34 17.61 -4.03
N LEU A 152 0.32 16.88 -3.56
CA LEU A 152 0.01 16.77 -2.15
C LEU A 152 1.11 16.02 -1.38
N ALA A 153 1.67 14.95 -1.94
CA ALA A 153 2.81 14.25 -1.34
C ALA A 153 4.04 15.15 -1.23
N ALA A 154 4.34 15.92 -2.28
CA ALA A 154 5.44 16.89 -2.26
C ALA A 154 5.19 18.03 -1.24
N ALA A 155 3.95 18.52 -1.15
CA ALA A 155 3.57 19.52 -0.15
C ALA A 155 3.71 18.99 1.28
N TYR A 156 3.32 17.73 1.53
CA TYR A 156 3.54 17.04 2.80
C TYR A 156 5.03 17.01 3.16
N LEU A 157 5.89 16.52 2.25
CA LEU A 157 7.33 16.42 2.49
C LEU A 157 7.97 17.79 2.73
N ALA A 158 7.61 18.78 1.92
CA ALA A 158 8.10 20.15 2.08
C ALA A 158 7.68 20.75 3.44
N TYR A 159 6.39 20.61 3.79
CA TYR A 159 5.91 21.12 5.06
C TYR A 159 6.58 20.41 6.23
N PHE A 160 6.69 19.09 6.19
CA PHE A 160 7.33 18.30 7.24
C PHE A 160 8.79 18.68 7.41
N TYR A 161 9.52 18.92 6.31
CA TYR A 161 10.91 19.37 6.33
C TYR A 161 11.09 20.74 7.02
N PHE A 162 10.18 21.69 6.74
CA PHE A 162 10.28 23.04 7.32
C PHE A 162 9.77 23.15 8.77
N VAL A 163 8.86 22.26 9.16
CA VAL A 163 8.23 22.29 10.49
C VAL A 163 8.97 21.39 11.49
N MET A 164 9.89 20.55 11.02
CA MET A 164 10.61 19.59 11.84
C MET A 164 11.58 20.28 12.78
N ASP A 165 11.15 20.50 14.04
CA ASP A 165 11.94 21.14 15.10
C ASP A 165 11.68 20.45 16.44
N TYR A 166 12.56 20.69 17.42
CA TYR A 166 12.38 20.25 18.81
C TYR A 166 11.32 21.12 19.49
N GLY A 167 10.18 20.55 19.84
CA GLY A 167 9.13 21.26 20.56
C GLY A 167 7.91 21.66 19.74
N ILE A 168 7.69 20.98 18.63
CA ILE A 168 6.47 21.13 17.83
C ILE A 168 5.27 20.63 18.62
N GLU A 169 4.22 21.44 18.65
CA GLU A 169 2.93 21.03 19.20
C GLU A 169 2.26 19.99 18.31
N LYS A 170 1.60 19.02 18.92
CA LYS A 170 0.89 17.92 18.24
C LYS A 170 -0.08 18.42 17.15
N GLU A 171 -0.73 19.58 17.39
CA GLU A 171 -1.70 20.15 16.48
C GLU A 171 -1.08 20.62 15.15
N MET A 172 0.19 21.02 15.15
CA MET A 172 0.90 21.42 13.92
C MET A 172 1.15 20.24 12.98
N LEU A 173 1.19 19.01 13.49
CA LEU A 173 1.32 17.80 12.70
C LEU A 173 0.05 17.42 11.93
N PHE A 174 -1.10 18.05 12.24
CA PHE A 174 -2.36 17.76 11.54
C PHE A 174 -2.26 18.01 10.04
N ILE A 175 -1.72 19.16 9.63
CA ILE A 175 -1.65 19.55 8.21
C ILE A 175 -0.83 18.57 7.37
N PRO A 176 0.43 18.26 7.73
CA PRO A 176 1.23 17.33 6.93
C PRO A 176 0.64 15.92 6.92
N LEU A 177 0.18 15.40 8.06
CA LEU A 177 -0.39 14.07 8.15
C LEU A 177 -1.70 13.94 7.35
N PHE A 178 -2.52 14.98 7.35
CA PHE A 178 -3.71 15.05 6.52
C PHE A 178 -3.36 15.00 5.01
N PHE A 179 -2.35 15.76 4.57
CA PHE A 179 -1.90 15.73 3.17
C PHE A 179 -1.32 14.38 2.78
N ARG A 180 -0.56 13.73 3.66
CA ARG A 180 -0.07 12.36 3.45
C ARG A 180 -1.21 11.38 3.24
N GLY A 181 -2.21 11.40 4.13
CA GLY A 181 -3.38 10.53 4.03
C GLY A 181 -4.16 10.76 2.73
N ALA A 182 -4.41 12.00 2.35
CA ALA A 182 -5.10 12.34 1.11
C ALA A 182 -4.29 11.93 -0.13
N ALA A 183 -2.98 12.21 -0.17
CA ALA A 183 -2.11 11.85 -1.27
C ALA A 183 -2.04 10.34 -1.50
N SER A 184 -1.85 9.56 -0.43
CA SER A 184 -1.74 8.10 -0.48
C SER A 184 -2.97 7.45 -1.11
N VAL A 185 -4.16 7.89 -0.73
CA VAL A 185 -5.42 7.36 -1.25
C VAL A 185 -5.67 7.78 -2.69
N ILE A 186 -5.48 9.06 -3.02
CA ILE A 186 -5.66 9.55 -4.39
C ILE A 186 -4.78 8.77 -5.35
N ILE A 187 -3.48 8.63 -5.04
CA ILE A 187 -2.54 7.90 -5.88
C ILE A 187 -2.91 6.43 -5.96
N SER A 188 -3.23 5.79 -4.84
CA SER A 188 -3.62 4.37 -4.81
C SER A 188 -4.84 4.09 -5.67
N ILE A 189 -5.91 4.87 -5.56
CA ILE A 189 -7.13 4.69 -6.36
C ILE A 189 -6.82 4.88 -7.84
N VAL A 190 -6.05 5.91 -8.20
CA VAL A 190 -5.74 6.21 -9.61
C VAL A 190 -4.91 5.08 -10.23
N PHE A 191 -3.85 4.63 -9.56
CA PHE A 191 -2.99 3.57 -10.09
C PHE A 191 -3.71 2.22 -10.14
N LEU A 192 -4.43 1.82 -9.08
CA LEU A 192 -5.19 0.58 -9.08
C LEU A 192 -6.25 0.56 -10.18
N THR A 193 -6.98 1.66 -10.36
CA THR A 193 -7.99 1.76 -11.43
C THR A 193 -7.33 1.71 -12.81
N SER A 194 -6.19 2.38 -13.01
CA SER A 194 -5.44 2.36 -14.27
C SER A 194 -4.90 0.95 -14.58
N ILE A 195 -4.39 0.24 -13.59
CA ILE A 195 -3.90 -1.14 -13.73
C ILE A 195 -5.05 -2.06 -14.14
N VAL A 196 -6.20 -1.98 -13.44
CA VAL A 196 -7.38 -2.80 -13.74
C VAL A 196 -7.88 -2.54 -15.16
N GLN A 197 -8.03 -1.28 -15.56
CA GLN A 197 -8.50 -0.93 -16.91
C GLN A 197 -7.52 -1.34 -18.01
N SER A 198 -6.22 -1.26 -17.77
CA SER A 198 -5.20 -1.68 -18.74
C SER A 198 -5.05 -3.21 -18.83
N GLY A 199 -5.48 -3.93 -17.81
CA GLY A 199 -5.44 -5.40 -17.75
C GLY A 199 -6.68 -6.09 -18.32
N LEU A 200 -7.78 -5.36 -18.53
CA LEU A 200 -8.98 -5.93 -19.16
C LEU A 200 -8.73 -6.09 -20.67
N PRO A 201 -8.90 -7.30 -21.23
CA PRO A 201 -8.93 -7.47 -22.68
C PRO A 201 -10.21 -6.81 -23.20
N PHE A 202 -10.07 -5.88 -24.13
CA PHE A 202 -11.17 -5.38 -24.94
C PHE A 202 -11.53 -6.41 -26.00
#